data_413b1e588896729f4646204f62c86d47
#
_entry.id   413b1e588896729f4646204f62c86d47
#
_cell.length_a   1.000
_cell.length_b   1.000
_cell.length_c   1.000
_cell.angle_alpha   90.00
_cell.angle_beta   90.00
_cell.angle_gamma   90.00
#
_symmetry.space_group_name_H-M   'P 1'
#
loop_
_entity.id
_entity.type
_entity.pdbx_description
1 polymer ?
#
loop_
_entity_poly.entity_id
_entity_poly.type
_entity_poly.pdbx_seq_one_letter_code
_entity_poly.pdbx_strand_id
1 'polypeptide(L)'
;MGNIIKSNSGDLVSLLHGKGGDLSIPRPFEREIFLFNTYVAGTSFIEGIEELEPHLQIDEKLSFFREPDNRYDKRAIVIKNSDGIKIGYVPKKDNAIFSRLMDAGKLLYGRIADKSMQGNWLKINIKIFLQE
;
A
#
# COMPACT_ATOMS: atom_id res chain seq x y z
N MET A 1 -15.73 12.79 -32.81
CA MET A 1 -15.53 12.06 -32.94
C MET A 1 -15.50 11.97 -32.78
N GLY A 2 -15.52 12.62 -32.63
CA GLY A 2 -15.17 12.02 -32.62
C GLY A 2 -15.04 12.11 -32.18
N ASN A 3 -14.65 12.24 -31.70
CA ASN A 3 -14.29 11.71 -31.64
C ASN A 3 -13.89 11.88 -31.38
N ILE A 4 -13.52 12.10 -31.12
CA ILE A 4 -12.89 11.72 -31.23
C ILE A 4 -12.76 11.93 -30.91
N ILE A 5 -12.67 12.29 -30.68
CA ILE A 5 -12.35 11.85 -30.83
C ILE A 5 -12.52 11.88 -30.54
N LYS A 6 -12.42 12.30 -30.31
CA LYS A 6 -12.43 11.78 -30.50
C LYS A 6 -12.19 11.76 -30.21
N SER A 7 -12.00 12.34 -30.06
CA SER A 7 -11.71 11.81 -30.24
C SER A 7 -11.60 11.99 -30.02
N ASN A 8 -11.17 12.41 -30.00
CA ASN A 8 -11.01 11.94 -30.28
C ASN A 8 -10.92 11.76 -29.98
N SER A 9 -10.70 11.87 -29.64
CA SER A 9 -10.70 11.31 -29.64
C SER A 9 -10.77 10.86 -29.91
N GLY A 10 -10.65 10.86 -29.92
CA GLY A 10 -10.78 10.16 -30.20
C GLY A 10 -10.40 9.63 -30.61
N ASP A 11 -9.75 9.94 -31.08
CA ASP A 11 -9.26 9.06 -31.54
C ASP A 11 -8.24 8.64 -31.07
N LEU A 12 -7.61 9.27 -30.46
CA LEU A 12 -6.67 8.67 -29.80
C LEU A 12 -7.21 7.69 -28.98
N VAL A 13 -8.29 7.93 -28.44
CA VAL A 13 -8.83 7.00 -27.70
C VAL A 13 -9.17 5.85 -28.42
N SER A 14 -9.63 5.95 -29.56
CA SER A 14 -9.97 4.74 -30.12
C SER A 14 -8.86 4.04 -30.57
N LEU A 15 -7.76 4.69 -30.73
CA LEU A 15 -6.71 4.01 -31.02
C LEU A 15 -6.34 3.22 -29.99
N LEU A 16 -6.54 3.62 -28.84
CA LEU A 16 -6.17 2.86 -27.80
C LEU A 16 -7.03 1.79 -27.58
N HIS A 17 -8.16 1.80 -28.05
CA HIS A 17 -8.87 0.69 -27.82
C HIS A 17 -9.02 -0.05 -28.84
N GLY A 18 -8.79 0.23 -29.60
CA GLY A 18 -8.84 -0.60 -30.48
C GLY A 18 -8.22 -1.64 -30.49
N LYS A 19 -7.76 -2.00 -30.53
CA LYS A 19 -7.21 -2.80 -30.49
C LYS A 19 -6.66 -3.25 -29.81
N GLY A 20 -6.77 -3.49 -29.60
CA GLY A 20 -6.22 -4.14 -28.86
C GLY A 20 -5.51 -3.62 -28.26
N GLY A 21 -5.54 -3.17 -28.29
CA GLY A 21 -4.87 -2.64 -27.79
C GLY A 21 -4.48 -2.47 -26.77
N ASP A 22 -4.27 -2.74 -26.45
CA ASP A 22 -3.89 -2.70 -25.37
C ASP A 22 -2.73 -2.08 -25.17
N LEU A 23 -2.43 -1.01 -25.52
CA LEU A 23 -1.41 -0.38 -25.14
C LEU A 23 -1.60 0.03 -23.83
N SER A 24 -0.79 -0.34 -22.93
CA SER A 24 -0.92 0.01 -21.62
C SER A 24 -0.16 1.24 -21.45
N ILE A 25 -0.69 2.38 -21.49
CA ILE A 25 -0.02 3.59 -21.20
C ILE A 25 -0.32 3.93 -19.78
N PRO A 26 0.64 4.00 -18.89
CA PRO A 26 0.34 4.28 -17.50
C PRO A 26 -0.21 5.70 -17.34
N ARG A 27 -1.20 5.85 -16.53
CA ARG A 27 -1.72 7.16 -16.24
C ARG A 27 -0.80 7.85 -15.26
N PRO A 28 -0.69 9.17 -15.33
CA PRO A 28 0.22 9.87 -14.45
C PRO A 28 -0.05 9.63 -12.96
N PHE A 29 -1.29 9.38 -12.56
CA PHE A 29 -1.59 9.20 -11.17
C PHE A 29 -1.56 7.77 -10.71
N GLU A 30 -1.10 6.86 -11.55
CA GLU A 30 -1.11 5.46 -11.19
C GLU A 30 0.27 4.87 -11.00
N ARG A 31 1.29 5.70 -10.93
CA ARG A 31 2.62 5.19 -10.76
C ARG A 31 2.90 4.92 -9.31
N GLU A 32 3.64 3.87 -9.06
CA GLU A 32 4.12 3.55 -7.72
C GLU A 32 5.56 3.96 -7.62
N ILE A 33 5.90 4.65 -6.55
CA ILE A 33 7.28 5.02 -6.28
C ILE A 33 7.69 4.30 -5.02
N PHE A 34 8.71 3.45 -5.13
CA PHE A 34 9.23 2.76 -3.96
C PHE A 34 9.93 3.75 -3.06
N LEU A 35 9.60 3.73 -1.77
CA LEU A 35 10.18 4.64 -0.81
C LEU A 35 11.11 3.95 0.20
N PHE A 36 10.71 2.83 0.74
CA PHE A 36 11.42 2.34 1.91
C PHE A 36 11.10 0.88 2.22
N ASN A 37 12.09 0.17 2.78
CA ASN A 37 11.89 -1.18 3.32
C ASN A 37 11.79 -1.10 4.83
N THR A 38 10.81 -1.76 5.40
CA THR A 38 10.69 -1.86 6.85
C THR A 38 9.94 -3.14 7.20
N TYR A 39 9.34 -3.21 8.38
CA TYR A 39 8.59 -4.38 8.81
C TYR A 39 7.33 -3.91 9.53
N VAL A 40 6.46 -4.86 9.85
CA VAL A 40 5.23 -4.54 10.58
C VAL A 40 5.53 -4.68 12.06
N ALA A 41 5.35 -3.60 12.81
CA ALA A 41 5.59 -3.62 14.25
C ALA A 41 4.32 -4.08 14.97
N GLY A 42 4.49 -4.76 16.07
CA GLY A 42 3.37 -5.12 16.94
C GLY A 42 2.52 -6.28 16.49
N THR A 43 3.02 -7.14 15.60
CA THR A 43 2.24 -8.29 15.17
C THR A 43 1.89 -9.20 16.33
N SER A 44 2.75 -9.28 17.36
CA SER A 44 2.49 -10.17 18.48
C SER A 44 1.32 -9.69 19.35
N PHE A 45 0.89 -8.45 19.17
CA PHE A 45 -0.26 -7.95 19.93
C PHE A 45 -1.56 -8.05 19.15
N ILE A 46 -1.54 -8.63 17.97
CA ILE A 46 -2.75 -8.78 17.16
C ILE A 46 -3.37 -10.13 17.47
N GLU A 47 -4.59 -10.10 17.99
CA GLU A 47 -5.28 -11.32 18.30
C GLU A 47 -5.59 -12.06 17.02
N GLY A 48 -5.33 -13.34 16.98
CA GLY A 48 -5.60 -14.16 15.78
C GLY A 48 -4.57 -14.03 14.69
N ILE A 49 -3.40 -13.42 14.97
CA ILE A 49 -2.39 -13.24 13.92
C ILE A 49 -1.90 -14.58 13.40
N GLU A 50 -1.88 -15.61 14.25
CA GLU A 50 -1.41 -16.91 13.82
C GLU A 50 -2.35 -17.56 12.84
N GLU A 51 -3.64 -17.37 12.99
CA GLU A 51 -4.62 -17.89 12.05
C GLU A 51 -4.59 -17.09 10.76
N LEU A 52 -4.20 -15.82 10.83
CA LEU A 52 -4.16 -14.98 9.67
C LEU A 52 -2.92 -15.20 8.83
N GLU A 53 -1.82 -15.61 9.46
CA GLU A 53 -0.53 -15.71 8.80
C GLU A 53 -0.55 -16.51 7.51
N PRO A 54 -1.18 -17.68 7.43
CA PRO A 54 -1.17 -18.43 6.17
C PRO A 54 -1.87 -17.71 5.02
N HIS A 55 -2.72 -16.74 5.33
CA HIS A 55 -3.46 -16.01 4.31
C HIS A 55 -2.75 -14.73 3.87
N LEU A 56 -1.64 -14.36 4.50
CA LEU A 56 -0.87 -13.20 4.10
C LEU A 56 0.07 -13.61 2.98
N GLN A 57 -0.09 -13.02 1.82
CA GLN A 57 0.63 -13.43 0.62
C GLN A 57 1.78 -12.48 0.32
N ILE A 58 2.85 -13.00 -0.26
CA ILE A 58 3.94 -12.17 -0.74
C ILE A 58 3.38 -11.23 -1.80
N ASP A 59 3.79 -10.00 -1.75
CA ASP A 59 3.37 -8.93 -2.66
C ASP A 59 1.93 -8.45 -2.45
N GLU A 60 1.28 -8.94 -1.40
CA GLU A 60 -0.07 -8.48 -1.07
C GLU A 60 -0.04 -7.00 -0.72
N LYS A 61 -1.00 -6.24 -1.22
CA LYS A 61 -1.08 -4.81 -0.95
C LYS A 61 -1.65 -4.57 0.43
N LEU A 62 -1.00 -3.69 1.17
CA LEU A 62 -1.38 -3.34 2.53
C LEU A 62 -1.82 -1.89 2.56
N SER A 63 -2.85 -1.60 3.33
CA SER A 63 -3.37 -0.23 3.46
C SER A 63 -2.87 0.40 4.73
N PHE A 64 -2.56 1.69 4.68
CA PHE A 64 -2.05 2.44 5.82
C PHE A 64 -3.10 3.45 6.25
N PHE A 65 -3.29 3.56 7.57
CA PHE A 65 -4.26 4.52 8.12
C PHE A 65 -3.62 5.26 9.29
N ARG A 66 -3.78 6.57 9.33
CA ARG A 66 -3.28 7.36 10.45
C ARG A 66 -4.16 7.18 11.68
N GLU A 67 -3.54 7.16 12.85
CA GLU A 67 -4.23 7.19 14.13
C GLU A 67 -3.70 8.35 14.94
N PRO A 68 -4.08 9.59 14.62
CA PRO A 68 -3.52 10.74 15.34
C PRO A 68 -3.95 10.80 16.80
N ASP A 69 -5.02 10.09 17.17
CA ASP A 69 -5.48 10.02 18.55
C ASP A 69 -4.96 8.80 19.30
N ASN A 70 -3.97 8.10 18.73
CA ASN A 70 -3.37 6.96 19.42
C ASN A 70 -2.72 7.47 20.70
N ARG A 71 -3.04 6.79 21.82
CA ARG A 71 -2.59 7.29 23.12
C ARG A 71 -1.10 7.10 23.36
N TYR A 72 -0.46 6.25 22.60
CA TYR A 72 0.97 5.98 22.78
C TYR A 72 1.84 6.69 21.74
N ASP A 73 1.29 7.04 20.58
CA ASP A 73 2.09 7.63 19.52
C ASP A 73 1.18 8.40 18.56
N LYS A 74 1.30 9.71 18.56
CA LYS A 74 0.47 10.55 17.70
C LYS A 74 0.81 10.40 16.23
N ARG A 75 1.96 9.79 15.93
CA ARG A 75 2.35 9.56 14.55
C ARG A 75 2.01 8.14 14.09
N ALA A 76 1.22 7.41 14.87
CA ALA A 76 0.92 6.03 14.56
C ALA A 76 0.29 5.86 13.20
N ILE A 77 0.72 4.82 12.49
CA ILE A 77 0.18 4.44 11.19
C ILE A 77 -0.18 2.96 11.28
N VAL A 78 -1.47 2.67 11.22
CA VAL A 78 -1.97 1.29 11.28
C VAL A 78 -1.80 0.65 9.91
N ILE A 79 -1.41 -0.61 9.89
CA ILE A 79 -1.30 -1.39 8.67
C ILE A 79 -2.41 -2.43 8.66
N LYS A 80 -3.17 -2.47 7.58
CA LYS A 80 -4.23 -3.45 7.38
C LYS A 80 -3.96 -4.25 6.12
N ASN A 81 -4.37 -5.51 6.14
CA ASN A 81 -4.17 -6.37 4.97
C ASN A 81 -5.23 -6.07 3.90
N SER A 82 -5.23 -6.83 2.82
CA SER A 82 -6.14 -6.58 1.70
C SER A 82 -7.60 -6.78 2.08
N ASP A 83 -7.89 -7.50 3.16
CA ASP A 83 -9.26 -7.68 3.65
C ASP A 83 -9.64 -6.66 4.72
N GLY A 84 -8.78 -5.69 4.97
CA GLY A 84 -9.06 -4.66 5.97
C GLY A 84 -8.79 -5.06 7.40
N ILE A 85 -8.08 -6.16 7.62
CA ILE A 85 -7.78 -6.62 8.97
C ILE A 85 -6.46 -6.03 9.43
N LYS A 86 -6.46 -5.45 10.62
CA LYS A 86 -5.26 -4.85 11.19
C LYS A 86 -4.22 -5.92 11.46
N ILE A 87 -3.00 -5.70 11.00
CA ILE A 87 -1.90 -6.63 11.26
C ILE A 87 -0.78 -5.99 12.10
N GLY A 88 -0.81 -4.71 12.29
CA GLY A 88 0.18 -4.03 13.12
C GLY A 88 0.33 -2.58 12.72
N TYR A 89 1.55 -2.06 12.92
CA TYR A 89 1.83 -0.64 12.70
C TYR A 89 3.15 -0.47 11.96
N VAL A 90 3.33 0.66 11.31
CA VAL A 90 4.64 1.06 10.81
C VAL A 90 5.51 1.30 12.05
N PRO A 91 6.76 0.82 12.07
CA PRO A 91 7.60 0.98 13.26
C PRO A 91 7.75 2.45 13.65
N LYS A 92 7.73 2.69 14.97
CA LYS A 92 7.79 4.06 15.46
C LYS A 92 9.05 4.79 14.99
N LYS A 93 10.15 4.07 14.82
CA LYS A 93 11.39 4.69 14.38
C LYS A 93 11.31 5.22 12.95
N ASP A 94 10.35 4.73 12.16
CA ASP A 94 10.23 5.09 10.75
C ASP A 94 9.01 5.96 10.46
N ASN A 95 8.09 6.12 11.40
CA ASN A 95 6.79 6.68 11.05
C ASN A 95 6.75 8.21 10.96
N ALA A 96 7.80 8.90 11.40
CA ALA A 96 7.75 10.36 11.44
C ALA A 96 7.56 10.97 10.05
N ILE A 97 8.36 10.54 9.08
CA ILE A 97 8.26 11.06 7.73
C ILE A 97 6.99 10.58 7.05
N PHE A 98 6.66 9.30 7.21
CA PHE A 98 5.49 8.74 6.51
C PHE A 98 4.18 9.32 7.05
N SER A 99 4.10 9.58 8.36
CA SER A 99 2.90 10.20 8.90
C SER A 99 2.75 11.63 8.36
N ARG A 100 3.85 12.35 8.18
CA ARG A 100 3.78 13.69 7.63
C ARG A 100 3.35 13.68 6.17
N LEU A 101 3.84 12.72 5.39
CA LEU A 101 3.42 12.62 4.00
C LEU A 101 1.92 12.31 3.91
N MET A 102 1.45 11.41 4.75
CA MET A 102 0.03 11.07 4.75
C MET A 102 -0.82 12.26 5.19
N ASP A 103 -0.38 13.00 6.21
CA ASP A 103 -1.12 14.15 6.69
C ASP A 103 -1.13 15.28 5.64
N ALA A 104 -0.15 15.29 4.75
CA ALA A 104 -0.10 16.22 3.64
C ALA A 104 -0.93 15.76 2.43
N GLY A 105 -1.62 14.65 2.57
CA GLY A 105 -2.50 14.16 1.51
C GLY A 105 -1.87 13.18 0.53
N LYS A 106 -0.67 12.68 0.83
CA LYS A 106 -0.04 11.72 -0.06
C LYS A 106 -0.60 10.33 0.21
N LEU A 107 -0.73 9.53 -0.84
CA LEU A 107 -1.26 8.19 -0.72
C LEU A 107 -0.10 7.22 -0.58
N LEU A 108 0.01 6.62 0.59
CA LEU A 108 1.05 5.64 0.86
C LEU A 108 0.41 4.28 1.10
N TYR A 109 1.08 3.24 0.69
CA TYR A 109 0.63 1.89 0.97
C TYR A 109 1.84 0.96 1.02
N GLY A 110 1.62 -0.27 1.40
CA GLY A 110 2.70 -1.24 1.51
C GLY A 110 2.45 -2.47 0.68
N ARG A 111 3.49 -3.28 0.52
CA ARG A 111 3.37 -4.61 -0.04
C ARG A 111 4.22 -5.54 0.80
N ILE A 112 3.74 -6.74 1.03
CA ILE A 112 4.48 -7.73 1.80
C ILE A 112 5.67 -8.19 0.98
N ALA A 113 6.88 -8.03 1.51
CA ALA A 113 8.09 -8.49 0.84
C ALA A 113 8.36 -9.94 1.20
N ASP A 114 8.28 -10.28 2.48
CA ASP A 114 8.40 -11.66 2.95
C ASP A 114 7.89 -11.74 4.36
N LYS A 115 7.78 -12.95 4.88
CA LYS A 115 7.36 -13.16 6.26
C LYS A 115 8.08 -14.38 6.81
N SER A 116 8.34 -14.39 8.10
CA SER A 116 9.00 -15.52 8.75
C SER A 116 8.62 -15.54 10.21
N MET A 117 8.61 -16.74 10.79
CA MET A 117 8.44 -16.87 12.24
C MET A 117 9.80 -16.88 12.88
N GLN A 118 10.01 -16.05 13.87
CA GLN A 118 11.24 -16.02 14.62
C GLN A 118 10.86 -16.28 16.07
N GLY A 119 10.91 -17.52 16.48
CA GLY A 119 10.39 -17.96 17.76
C GLY A 119 8.89 -17.80 17.75
N ASN A 120 8.36 -17.00 18.69
CA ASN A 120 6.93 -16.74 18.73
C ASN A 120 6.56 -15.45 17.99
N TRP A 121 7.50 -14.86 17.29
CA TRP A 121 7.27 -13.56 16.64
C TRP A 121 7.14 -13.74 15.14
N LEU A 122 6.02 -13.28 14.62
CA LEU A 122 5.83 -13.26 13.18
C LEU A 122 6.42 -11.96 12.65
N LYS A 123 7.50 -12.07 11.88
CA LYS A 123 8.13 -10.92 11.26
C LYS A 123 7.61 -10.80 9.84
N ILE A 124 7.00 -9.68 9.52
CA ILE A 124 6.50 -9.38 8.19
C ILE A 124 7.30 -8.21 7.66
N ASN A 125 8.14 -8.47 6.66
CA ASN A 125 8.89 -7.38 6.02
C ASN A 125 8.04 -6.81 4.91
N ILE A 126 8.05 -5.49 4.79
CA ILE A 126 7.21 -4.80 3.82
C ILE A 126 7.99 -3.75 3.08
N LYS A 127 7.47 -3.35 1.94
CA LYS A 127 7.96 -2.23 1.17
C LYS A 127 6.90 -1.16 1.19
N ILE A 128 7.32 0.08 1.40
CA ILE A 128 6.40 1.22 1.40
C ILE A 128 6.51 1.95 0.08
N PHE A 129 5.36 2.25 -0.50
CA PHE A 129 5.26 2.93 -1.79
C PHE A 129 4.42 4.18 -1.69
N LEU A 130 4.72 5.14 -2.55
CA LEU A 130 3.90 6.32 -2.75
C LEU A 130 3.16 6.12 -4.07
N GLN A 131 1.87 6.33 -4.04
CA GLN A 131 1.10 6.30 -5.26
C GLN A 131 0.95 7.73 -5.74
N GLU A 132 1.46 7.99 -6.91
CA GLU A 132 1.41 9.31 -7.49
C GLU A 132 0.13 9.60 -8.20
#